data_29fad43f4ac8dff781c82e52e02855a6
#
_entry.id   29fad43f4ac8dff781c82e52e02855a6
#
_cell.length_a   1.000
_cell.length_b   1.000
_cell.length_c   1.000
_cell.angle_alpha   90.00
_cell.angle_beta   90.00
_cell.angle_gamma   90.00
#
_symmetry.space_group_name_H-M   'P 1'
#
loop_
_entity.id
_entity.type
_entity.pdbx_description
1 polymer ?
#
loop_
_entity_poly.entity_id
_entity_poly.type
_entity_poly.pdbx_seq_one_letter_code
_entity_poly.pdbx_strand_id
1 'polypeptide(L)'
;MQVVSRRSWRLRDKSGTYGFAQSERPTIRRPFFRLRPYRYRMIARMCIPCGAARYVLEYGLQRLINWKGVLMAIDHVKQTDPEVASALGQELSRQRSSVELIASENFTSQAVIEAMGSVLTNKYAEGLPGKRYYGGCEKVDIVENLARERACKLYGAKFANVQPHSGANANLAAYFATVKPGDTVMGMSLDNGGHLTHGSPANFSGKLYNVVSYGVDPETETIDYDEMEKLAKEHQPKLIVGGASAYPRIIDFERMAQIAHEVGAYLMIDMAHIAGLVA
;
A
#
# COMPACT_ATOMS: atom_id res chain seq x y z
N MET A 1 -1.18 2.32 0.89
CA MET A 1 -1.66 3.43 0.05
C MET A 1 -2.10 2.86 -1.27
N GLN A 2 -3.23 3.28 -1.76
CA GLN A 2 -3.81 2.80 -3.02
C GLN A 2 -3.94 3.96 -4.00
N VAL A 3 -3.66 3.69 -5.27
CA VAL A 3 -3.84 4.65 -6.34
C VAL A 3 -5.00 4.17 -7.20
N VAL A 4 -6.04 5.00 -7.36
CA VAL A 4 -7.17 4.73 -8.24
C VAL A 4 -7.15 5.75 -9.36
N SER A 5 -7.14 5.30 -10.61
CA SER A 5 -7.08 6.15 -11.80
C SER A 5 -8.29 5.92 -12.72
N ARG A 6 -8.84 6.99 -13.26
CA ARG A 6 -9.85 6.98 -14.33
C ARG A 6 -9.48 8.00 -15.41
N ARG A 7 -9.87 7.76 -16.66
CA ARG A 7 -9.64 8.70 -17.77
C ARG A 7 -10.10 10.13 -17.43
N SER A 8 -9.30 11.10 -17.88
CA SER A 8 -9.54 12.52 -17.71
C SER A 8 -10.92 12.94 -18.21
N TRP A 9 -11.64 13.73 -17.41
CA TRP A 9 -12.88 14.40 -17.79
C TRP A 9 -12.62 15.33 -18.98
N ARG A 10 -13.44 15.23 -20.03
CA ARG A 10 -13.52 16.29 -21.04
C ARG A 10 -14.20 17.50 -20.39
N LEU A 11 -13.49 18.60 -20.27
CA LEU A 11 -14.09 19.88 -19.97
C LEU A 11 -14.89 20.31 -21.20
N ARG A 12 -16.20 20.42 -21.07
CA ARG A 12 -17.05 21.11 -22.05
C ARG A 12 -16.79 22.61 -21.89
N ASP A 13 -16.36 23.26 -22.95
CA ASP A 13 -16.39 24.71 -22.94
C ASP A 13 -17.81 25.20 -23.13
N LYS A 14 -18.05 26.45 -22.78
CA LYS A 14 -19.39 27.07 -22.81
C LYS A 14 -19.86 27.40 -24.25
N SER A 15 -19.08 27.13 -25.29
CA SER A 15 -19.37 27.50 -26.68
C SER A 15 -19.88 26.36 -27.56
N GLY A 16 -19.85 25.11 -27.08
CA GLY A 16 -20.50 23.99 -27.79
C GLY A 16 -19.81 23.53 -29.09
N THR A 17 -18.64 24.03 -29.43
CA THR A 17 -17.91 23.67 -30.66
C THR A 17 -16.81 22.67 -30.38
N TYR A 18 -16.73 21.59 -31.18
CA TYR A 18 -15.67 20.59 -31.14
C TYR A 18 -14.46 21.10 -31.96
N GLY A 19 -13.49 21.69 -31.31
CA GLY A 19 -12.18 21.97 -31.89
C GLY A 19 -11.20 20.83 -31.57
N PHE A 20 -10.63 20.21 -32.62
CA PHE A 20 -9.45 19.37 -32.45
C PHE A 20 -8.24 20.27 -32.19
N ALA A 21 -7.90 20.48 -30.92
CA ALA A 21 -6.60 20.98 -30.58
C ALA A 21 -5.59 19.83 -30.73
N GLN A 22 -4.64 19.96 -31.65
CA GLN A 22 -3.42 19.15 -31.66
C GLN A 22 -2.72 19.45 -30.32
N SER A 23 -2.82 18.51 -29.39
CA SER A 23 -2.04 18.57 -28.17
C SER A 23 -0.59 18.26 -28.52
N GLU A 24 0.25 19.28 -28.41
CA GLU A 24 1.69 19.05 -28.25
C GLU A 24 1.87 17.98 -27.19
N ARG A 25 2.59 16.91 -27.55
CA ARG A 25 2.95 15.85 -26.61
C ARG A 25 3.70 16.52 -25.45
N PRO A 26 3.22 16.43 -24.23
CA PRO A 26 4.04 16.83 -23.12
C PRO A 26 5.26 15.88 -23.15
N THR A 27 6.42 16.46 -23.33
CA THR A 27 7.69 15.76 -23.14
C THR A 27 7.69 15.35 -21.67
N ILE A 28 7.30 14.11 -21.40
CA ILE A 28 7.46 13.50 -20.09
C ILE A 28 8.97 13.43 -19.91
N ARG A 29 9.54 14.45 -19.28
CA ARG A 29 10.85 14.32 -18.66
C ARG A 29 10.68 13.20 -17.65
N ARG A 30 11.19 12.02 -18.03
CA ARG A 30 11.35 10.91 -17.08
C ARG A 30 11.97 11.50 -15.83
N PRO A 31 11.38 11.40 -14.66
CA PRO A 31 12.11 11.67 -13.45
C PRO A 31 13.23 10.63 -13.47
N PHE A 32 14.45 11.06 -13.75
CA PHE A 32 15.62 10.27 -13.48
C PHE A 32 15.61 10.06 -11.98
N PHE A 33 15.08 8.91 -11.55
CA PHE A 33 15.35 8.41 -10.22
C PHE A 33 16.86 8.22 -10.12
N ARG A 34 17.55 9.25 -9.71
CA ARG A 34 18.89 9.10 -9.16
C ARG A 34 18.72 8.38 -7.83
N LEU A 35 18.54 7.06 -7.91
CA LEU A 35 18.75 6.20 -6.77
C LEU A 35 20.16 6.48 -6.29
N ARG A 36 20.27 7.03 -5.09
CA ARG A 36 21.60 7.31 -4.51
C ARG A 36 22.42 6.03 -4.59
N PRO A 37 23.71 6.09 -5.00
CA PRO A 37 24.53 4.89 -5.27
C PRO A 37 24.58 3.88 -4.10
N TYR A 38 24.23 4.32 -2.90
CA TYR A 38 24.21 3.53 -1.67
C TYR A 38 23.14 2.41 -1.66
N ARG A 39 21.99 2.60 -2.30
CA ARG A 39 20.90 1.59 -2.30
C ARG A 39 21.15 0.48 -3.32
N TYR A 40 21.75 0.77 -4.47
CA TYR A 40 22.08 -0.27 -5.46
C TYR A 40 23.20 -1.22 -5.01
N ARG A 41 24.17 -0.75 -4.24
CA ARG A 41 25.22 -1.61 -3.66
C ARG A 41 24.65 -2.61 -2.65
N MET A 42 23.55 -2.29 -2.01
CA MET A 42 22.91 -3.15 -1.02
C MET A 42 22.19 -4.34 -1.67
N ILE A 43 21.45 -4.12 -2.76
CA ILE A 43 20.72 -5.19 -3.49
C ILE A 43 21.72 -6.10 -4.22
N ALA A 44 22.76 -5.55 -4.84
CA ALA A 44 23.78 -6.33 -5.55
C ALA A 44 24.62 -7.23 -4.64
N ARG A 45 24.78 -6.87 -3.34
CA ARG A 45 25.51 -7.69 -2.37
C ARG A 45 24.68 -8.81 -1.73
N MET A 46 23.35 -8.73 -1.76
CA MET A 46 22.47 -9.79 -1.25
C MET A 46 22.45 -11.04 -2.14
N CYS A 47 22.93 -10.96 -3.39
CA CYS A 47 22.98 -12.08 -4.33
C CYS A 47 24.29 -12.89 -4.32
N ILE A 48 25.25 -12.62 -3.40
CA ILE A 48 26.50 -13.35 -3.30
C ILE A 48 26.48 -14.23 -2.06
N PRO A 49 26.54 -15.57 -2.21
CA PRO A 49 26.27 -16.54 -1.12
C PRO A 49 27.14 -16.42 0.16
N CYS A 50 28.35 -15.86 0.08
CA CYS A 50 29.22 -15.73 1.26
C CYS A 50 29.14 -14.34 1.96
N GLY A 51 28.49 -13.34 1.35
CA GLY A 51 28.32 -11.99 1.91
C GLY A 51 27.05 -11.82 2.73
N ALA A 52 26.01 -12.62 2.48
CA ALA A 52 24.71 -12.49 3.11
C ALA A 52 24.75 -12.73 4.64
N ALA A 53 25.52 -13.73 5.09
CA ALA A 53 25.64 -14.03 6.51
C ALA A 53 26.34 -12.93 7.30
N ARG A 54 27.36 -12.28 6.71
CA ARG A 54 28.09 -11.19 7.35
C ARG A 54 27.26 -9.91 7.39
N TYR A 55 26.45 -9.67 6.38
CA TYR A 55 25.57 -8.51 6.27
C TYR A 55 24.37 -8.60 7.21
N VAL A 56 23.75 -9.76 7.32
CA VAL A 56 22.67 -10.02 8.28
C VAL A 56 23.21 -9.91 9.71
N LEU A 57 24.43 -10.35 9.98
CA LEU A 57 25.07 -10.21 11.29
C LEU A 57 25.47 -8.76 11.60
N GLU A 58 26.07 -8.03 10.68
CA GLU A 58 26.51 -6.64 10.94
C GLU A 58 25.36 -5.63 10.98
N TYR A 59 24.38 -5.73 10.08
CA TYR A 59 23.19 -4.85 10.08
C TYR A 59 22.12 -5.28 11.07
N GLY A 60 21.93 -6.55 11.27
CA GLY A 60 21.08 -7.10 12.32
C GLY A 60 21.64 -6.73 13.71
N LEU A 61 22.93 -6.88 13.92
CA LEU A 61 23.60 -6.47 15.17
C LEU A 61 23.61 -4.95 15.37
N GLN A 62 23.78 -4.15 14.33
CA GLN A 62 23.78 -2.69 14.44
C GLN A 62 22.38 -2.12 14.66
N ARG A 63 21.34 -2.73 14.09
CA ARG A 63 19.95 -2.46 14.49
C ARG A 63 19.65 -2.99 15.89
N LEU A 64 20.13 -4.17 16.25
CA LEU A 64 20.03 -4.70 17.63
C LEU A 64 20.74 -3.80 18.66
N ILE A 65 21.86 -3.15 18.30
CA ILE A 65 22.58 -2.24 19.17
C ILE A 65 21.81 -0.92 19.34
N ASN A 66 21.22 -0.38 18.29
CA ASN A 66 20.36 0.80 18.36
C ASN A 66 19.01 0.53 19.08
N TRP A 67 18.53 -0.73 19.07
CA TRP A 67 17.35 -1.15 19.81
C TRP A 67 17.60 -1.34 21.31
N LYS A 68 18.83 -1.31 21.78
CA LYS A 68 19.14 -1.30 23.22
C LYS A 68 18.60 -0.06 23.96
N GLY A 69 18.29 1.03 23.23
CA GLY A 69 17.67 2.24 23.75
C GLY A 69 16.14 2.28 23.70
N VAL A 70 15.47 1.32 23.03
CA VAL A 70 14.02 1.20 23.03
C VAL A 70 13.58 0.39 24.24
N LEU A 71 13.77 0.94 25.42
CA LEU A 71 12.98 0.57 26.57
C LEU A 71 11.61 1.23 26.37
N MET A 72 10.62 0.44 25.97
CA MET A 72 9.25 0.88 26.10
C MET A 72 9.07 1.23 27.58
N ALA A 73 8.77 2.49 27.85
CA ALA A 73 8.37 2.90 29.21
C ALA A 73 6.98 2.29 29.48
N ILE A 74 6.94 1.02 29.88
CA ILE A 74 5.71 0.27 30.21
C ILE A 74 5.50 0.18 31.72
N ASP A 75 6.09 1.12 32.49
CA ASP A 75 6.04 1.04 33.94
C ASP A 75 4.62 1.16 34.48
N HIS A 76 3.78 1.98 33.86
CA HIS A 76 2.37 2.06 34.24
C HIS A 76 1.60 0.77 33.85
N VAL A 77 1.93 0.14 32.73
CA VAL A 77 1.35 -1.16 32.36
C VAL A 77 1.77 -2.22 33.37
N LYS A 78 3.05 -2.27 33.75
CA LYS A 78 3.55 -3.21 34.79
C LYS A 78 2.83 -3.08 36.12
N GLN A 79 2.50 -1.85 36.53
CA GLN A 79 1.79 -1.58 37.79
C GLN A 79 0.31 -1.93 37.70
N THR A 80 -0.32 -1.72 36.54
CA THR A 80 -1.77 -1.86 36.37
C THR A 80 -2.15 -3.27 35.90
N ASP A 81 -1.37 -3.84 34.98
CA ASP A 81 -1.59 -5.15 34.37
C ASP A 81 -0.25 -5.89 34.13
N PRO A 82 0.23 -6.63 35.13
CA PRO A 82 1.48 -7.36 35.03
C PRO A 82 1.48 -8.46 33.94
N GLU A 83 0.31 -9.04 33.63
CA GLU A 83 0.19 -10.10 32.64
C GLU A 83 0.41 -9.53 31.22
N VAL A 84 -0.22 -8.41 30.91
CA VAL A 84 0.02 -7.68 29.66
C VAL A 84 1.46 -7.20 29.58
N ALA A 85 2.02 -6.66 30.64
CA ALA A 85 3.42 -6.23 30.65
C ALA A 85 4.40 -7.38 30.38
N SER A 86 4.10 -8.57 30.94
CA SER A 86 4.87 -9.79 30.66
C SER A 86 4.80 -10.18 29.18
N ALA A 87 3.61 -10.18 28.58
CA ALA A 87 3.41 -10.49 27.16
C ALA A 87 4.18 -9.51 26.25
N LEU A 88 4.13 -8.20 26.55
CA LEU A 88 4.89 -7.18 25.82
C LEU A 88 6.41 -7.42 25.90
N GLY A 89 6.91 -7.82 27.07
CA GLY A 89 8.31 -8.18 27.26
C GLY A 89 8.72 -9.43 26.46
N GLN A 90 7.86 -10.44 26.41
CA GLN A 90 8.08 -11.65 25.62
C GLN A 90 8.07 -11.34 24.12
N GLU A 91 7.14 -10.51 23.62
CA GLU A 91 7.10 -10.10 22.22
C GLU A 91 8.36 -9.30 21.84
N LEU A 92 8.80 -8.38 22.69
CA LEU A 92 10.06 -7.68 22.44
C LEU A 92 11.25 -8.63 22.36
N SER A 93 11.28 -9.68 23.22
CA SER A 93 12.29 -10.72 23.20
C SER A 93 12.22 -11.52 21.89
N ARG A 94 11.01 -11.90 21.45
CA ARG A 94 10.79 -12.60 20.18
C ARG A 94 11.33 -11.80 18.99
N GLN A 95 10.97 -10.52 18.89
CA GLN A 95 11.42 -9.64 17.82
C GLN A 95 12.95 -9.47 17.79
N ARG A 96 13.62 -9.57 18.94
CA ARG A 96 15.09 -9.46 19.03
C ARG A 96 15.82 -10.76 18.72
N SER A 97 15.17 -11.90 18.92
CA SER A 97 15.80 -13.23 18.79
C SER A 97 15.41 -13.97 17.51
N SER A 98 14.41 -13.48 16.77
CA SER A 98 13.89 -14.15 15.58
C SER A 98 14.13 -13.28 14.33
N VAL A 99 14.25 -13.94 13.18
CA VAL A 99 14.26 -13.29 11.87
C VAL A 99 12.82 -13.23 11.37
N GLU A 100 12.34 -12.01 11.09
CA GLU A 100 11.02 -11.82 10.52
C GLU A 100 11.06 -12.03 9.00
N LEU A 101 10.23 -12.95 8.50
CA LEU A 101 10.15 -13.30 7.08
C LEU A 101 8.82 -12.88 6.44
N ILE A 102 7.91 -12.27 7.18
CA ILE A 102 6.66 -11.72 6.63
C ILE A 102 6.98 -10.40 5.94
N ALA A 103 6.87 -10.38 4.61
CA ALA A 103 7.32 -9.27 3.77
C ALA A 103 6.63 -7.94 4.09
N SER A 104 5.38 -7.96 4.58
CA SER A 104 4.62 -6.77 4.95
C SER A 104 4.93 -6.23 6.35
N GLU A 105 5.64 -6.98 7.18
CA GLU A 105 6.02 -6.50 8.51
C GLU A 105 7.17 -5.48 8.45
N ASN A 106 7.08 -4.46 9.28
CA ASN A 106 8.08 -3.41 9.38
C ASN A 106 8.27 -2.98 10.83
N PHE A 107 9.50 -3.13 11.33
CA PHE A 107 9.85 -2.61 12.65
C PHE A 107 9.82 -1.08 12.63
N THR A 108 8.81 -0.52 13.27
CA THR A 108 8.60 0.92 13.30
C THR A 108 9.59 1.63 14.23
N SER A 109 9.78 2.94 14.02
CA SER A 109 10.63 3.75 14.90
C SER A 109 9.94 4.01 16.26
N GLN A 110 10.73 4.30 17.27
CA GLN A 110 10.23 4.71 18.59
C GLN A 110 9.29 5.91 18.49
N ALA A 111 9.57 6.88 17.61
CA ALA A 111 8.73 8.05 17.40
C ALA A 111 7.31 7.70 16.91
N VAL A 112 7.18 6.66 16.07
CA VAL A 112 5.85 6.17 15.64
C VAL A 112 5.12 5.52 16.81
N ILE A 113 5.80 4.70 17.63
CA ILE A 113 5.21 4.08 18.81
C ILE A 113 4.72 5.14 19.80
N GLU A 114 5.52 6.17 20.06
CA GLU A 114 5.16 7.28 20.95
C GLU A 114 3.97 8.09 20.42
N ALA A 115 3.93 8.34 19.12
CA ALA A 115 2.80 9.05 18.50
C ALA A 115 1.51 8.24 18.59
N MET A 116 1.56 6.93 18.39
CA MET A 116 0.40 6.03 18.51
C MET A 116 -0.12 5.94 19.93
N GLY A 117 0.76 5.90 20.93
CA GLY A 117 0.42 5.85 22.35
C GLY A 117 0.21 7.22 23.00
N SER A 118 0.01 8.27 22.24
CA SER A 118 -0.13 9.64 22.74
C SER A 118 -1.56 9.94 23.22
N VAL A 119 -1.74 11.15 23.78
CA VAL A 119 -3.05 11.66 24.22
C VAL A 119 -4.08 11.78 23.10
N LEU A 120 -3.66 11.70 21.83
CA LEU A 120 -4.56 11.65 20.68
C LEU A 120 -5.48 10.43 20.72
N THR A 121 -5.07 9.35 21.37
CA THR A 121 -5.86 8.15 21.61
C THR A 121 -7.19 8.44 22.33
N ASN A 122 -7.26 9.49 23.13
CA ASN A 122 -8.45 9.88 23.87
C ASN A 122 -9.48 10.64 23.01
N LYS A 123 -9.10 11.07 21.79
CA LYS A 123 -9.93 11.99 21.00
C LYS A 123 -10.77 11.26 19.99
N TYR A 124 -12.09 11.38 20.14
CA TYR A 124 -13.06 10.95 19.13
C TYR A 124 -13.16 12.00 18.02
N ALA A 125 -12.80 11.64 16.76
CA ALA A 125 -12.60 12.58 15.65
C ALA A 125 -13.27 12.13 14.36
N GLU A 126 -14.52 11.68 14.44
CA GLU A 126 -15.31 11.27 13.29
C GLU A 126 -15.49 12.43 12.30
N GLY A 127 -15.44 12.14 11.01
CA GLY A 127 -15.47 13.12 9.92
C GLY A 127 -14.08 13.40 9.37
N LEU A 128 -13.91 14.49 8.65
CA LEU A 128 -12.67 14.90 8.01
C LEU A 128 -12.13 16.19 8.64
N PRO A 129 -10.83 16.51 8.50
CA PRO A 129 -10.28 17.77 8.96
C PRO A 129 -11.10 18.97 8.50
N GLY A 130 -11.47 19.85 9.44
CA GLY A 130 -12.33 21.00 9.19
C GLY A 130 -13.82 20.68 8.98
N LYS A 131 -14.20 19.40 8.97
CA LYS A 131 -15.59 18.91 8.80
C LYS A 131 -15.85 17.75 9.76
N ARG A 132 -15.63 17.98 11.07
CA ARG A 132 -15.85 16.98 12.12
C ARG A 132 -17.28 17.03 12.64
N TYR A 133 -17.75 15.88 13.10
CA TYR A 133 -19.04 15.79 13.78
C TYR A 133 -18.95 16.24 15.25
N TYR A 134 -17.74 16.30 15.83
CA TYR A 134 -17.48 16.64 17.22
C TYR A 134 -16.55 17.83 17.35
N GLY A 135 -16.70 18.60 18.44
CA GLY A 135 -15.81 19.71 18.80
C GLY A 135 -14.46 19.24 19.34
N GLY A 136 -13.49 20.13 19.44
CA GLY A 136 -12.18 19.88 20.04
C GLY A 136 -11.24 19.09 19.15
N CYS A 137 -11.46 19.08 17.83
CA CYS A 137 -10.66 18.32 16.87
C CYS A 137 -9.51 19.12 16.22
N GLU A 138 -9.33 20.39 16.59
CA GLU A 138 -8.39 21.31 15.93
C GLU A 138 -6.95 20.79 15.94
N LYS A 139 -6.56 20.06 17.00
CA LYS A 139 -5.20 19.51 17.11
C LYS A 139 -5.04 18.19 16.35
N VAL A 140 -6.08 17.35 16.35
CA VAL A 140 -6.14 16.14 15.53
C VAL A 140 -6.11 16.50 14.05
N ASP A 141 -6.81 17.55 13.64
CA ASP A 141 -6.83 18.05 12.27
C ASP A 141 -5.43 18.43 11.78
N ILE A 142 -4.61 19.05 12.63
CA ILE A 142 -3.22 19.37 12.30
C ILE A 142 -2.44 18.07 11.99
N VAL A 143 -2.55 17.07 12.83
CA VAL A 143 -1.81 15.80 12.66
C VAL A 143 -2.28 15.06 11.41
N GLU A 144 -3.60 14.97 11.19
CA GLU A 144 -4.15 14.31 10.02
C GLU A 144 -3.78 15.02 8.72
N ASN A 145 -3.83 16.35 8.70
CA ASN A 145 -3.41 17.14 7.53
C ASN A 145 -1.92 16.98 7.23
N LEU A 146 -1.05 17.01 8.24
CA LEU A 146 0.37 16.72 8.07
C LEU A 146 0.61 15.32 7.48
N ALA A 147 -0.12 14.31 7.94
CA ALA A 147 -0.02 12.95 7.41
C ALA A 147 -0.46 12.89 5.94
N ARG A 148 -1.58 13.53 5.58
CA ARG A 148 -2.09 13.62 4.20
C ARG A 148 -1.11 14.33 3.26
N GLU A 149 -0.61 15.49 3.67
CA GLU A 149 0.35 16.29 2.88
C GLU A 149 1.65 15.53 2.66
N ARG A 150 2.17 14.89 3.70
CA ARG A 150 3.39 14.10 3.62
C ARG A 150 3.23 12.87 2.76
N ALA A 151 2.09 12.17 2.83
CA ALA A 151 1.77 11.06 1.95
C ALA A 151 1.68 11.50 0.49
N CYS A 152 1.00 12.62 0.20
CA CYS A 152 0.95 13.19 -1.14
C CYS A 152 2.35 13.54 -1.67
N LYS A 153 3.18 14.19 -0.84
CA LYS A 153 4.55 14.55 -1.21
C LYS A 153 5.45 13.34 -1.45
N LEU A 154 5.32 12.32 -0.60
CA LEU A 154 6.16 11.12 -0.65
C LEU A 154 5.92 10.30 -1.93
N TYR A 155 4.66 10.20 -2.34
CA TYR A 155 4.24 9.37 -3.46
C TYR A 155 3.85 10.15 -4.73
N GLY A 156 3.99 11.47 -4.73
CA GLY A 156 3.56 12.30 -5.86
C GLY A 156 2.04 12.26 -6.12
N ALA A 157 1.24 11.92 -5.10
CA ALA A 157 -0.20 11.77 -5.22
C ALA A 157 -0.92 13.11 -5.11
N LYS A 158 -2.04 13.27 -5.84
CA LYS A 158 -2.87 14.48 -5.76
C LYS A 158 -3.67 14.55 -4.45
N PHE A 159 -4.10 13.40 -3.94
CA PHE A 159 -4.90 13.28 -2.74
C PHE A 159 -4.44 12.10 -1.90
N ALA A 160 -4.64 12.17 -0.60
CA ALA A 160 -4.40 11.08 0.33
C ALA A 160 -5.53 11.03 1.37
N ASN A 161 -5.94 9.81 1.70
CA ASN A 161 -6.75 9.52 2.88
C ASN A 161 -5.89 8.61 3.80
N VAL A 162 -5.72 9.06 5.04
CA VAL A 162 -4.86 8.37 6.03
C VAL A 162 -5.66 7.78 7.19
N GLN A 163 -6.99 7.77 7.09
CA GLN A 163 -7.88 7.28 8.13
C GLN A 163 -8.02 5.77 8.22
N PRO A 164 -7.87 4.96 7.13
CA PRO A 164 -7.99 3.53 7.24
C PRO A 164 -7.03 2.95 8.28
N HIS A 165 -7.55 2.11 9.18
CA HIS A 165 -6.75 1.48 10.24
C HIS A 165 -5.92 0.28 9.77
N SER A 166 -6.17 -0.21 8.56
CA SER A 166 -5.49 -1.37 7.97
C SER A 166 -5.54 -1.33 6.44
N GLY A 167 -4.68 -2.12 5.78
CA GLY A 167 -4.73 -2.30 4.33
C GLY A 167 -6.08 -2.86 3.86
N ALA A 168 -6.65 -3.82 4.58
CA ALA A 168 -7.98 -4.35 4.27
C ALA A 168 -9.08 -3.29 4.34
N ASN A 169 -9.04 -2.39 5.34
CA ASN A 169 -9.98 -1.27 5.45
C ASN A 169 -9.76 -0.25 4.32
N ALA A 170 -8.51 0.03 3.96
CA ALA A 170 -8.19 0.91 2.83
C ALA A 170 -8.69 0.33 1.49
N ASN A 171 -8.52 -0.99 1.28
CA ASN A 171 -9.04 -1.68 0.10
C ASN A 171 -10.56 -1.63 0.07
N LEU A 172 -11.23 -1.91 1.18
CA LEU A 172 -12.69 -1.81 1.29
C LEU A 172 -13.17 -0.41 0.91
N ALA A 173 -12.55 0.64 1.43
CA ALA A 173 -12.90 2.02 1.11
C ALA A 173 -12.71 2.34 -0.39
N ALA A 174 -11.63 1.84 -1.01
CA ALA A 174 -11.38 2.00 -2.44
C ALA A 174 -12.43 1.29 -3.31
N TYR A 175 -12.81 0.06 -2.93
CA TYR A 175 -13.89 -0.67 -3.59
C TYR A 175 -15.21 0.10 -3.50
N PHE A 176 -15.63 0.51 -2.31
CA PHE A 176 -16.88 1.27 -2.14
C PHE A 176 -16.90 2.61 -2.87
N ALA A 177 -15.73 3.21 -3.07
CA ALA A 177 -15.62 4.46 -3.85
C ALA A 177 -15.73 4.27 -5.36
N THR A 178 -15.47 3.04 -5.88
CA THR A 178 -15.32 2.80 -7.32
C THR A 178 -16.35 1.84 -7.89
N VAL A 179 -16.81 0.86 -7.12
CA VAL A 179 -17.71 -0.21 -7.59
C VAL A 179 -18.86 -0.46 -6.60
N LYS A 180 -19.92 -1.07 -7.08
CA LYS A 180 -21.09 -1.47 -6.28
C LYS A 180 -21.09 -2.99 -6.07
N PRO A 181 -21.69 -3.49 -4.98
CA PRO A 181 -21.93 -4.93 -4.83
C PRO A 181 -22.60 -5.53 -6.08
N GLY A 182 -22.08 -6.68 -6.52
CA GLY A 182 -22.51 -7.34 -7.76
C GLY A 182 -21.75 -6.88 -9.03
N ASP A 183 -20.97 -5.81 -8.98
CA ASP A 183 -20.10 -5.44 -10.11
C ASP A 183 -18.97 -6.47 -10.30
N THR A 184 -18.49 -6.59 -11.53
CA THR A 184 -17.31 -7.43 -11.84
C THR A 184 -16.03 -6.70 -11.46
N VAL A 185 -15.17 -7.39 -10.74
CA VAL A 185 -13.82 -6.94 -10.36
C VAL A 185 -12.78 -7.98 -10.79
N MET A 186 -11.59 -7.55 -11.15
CA MET A 186 -10.50 -8.44 -11.52
C MET A 186 -9.33 -8.25 -10.57
N GLY A 187 -8.73 -9.35 -10.11
CA GLY A 187 -7.56 -9.33 -9.21
C GLY A 187 -6.69 -10.56 -9.40
N MET A 188 -5.46 -10.49 -8.89
CA MET A 188 -4.56 -11.64 -8.91
C MET A 188 -5.09 -12.75 -8.01
N SER A 189 -5.07 -13.99 -8.51
CA SER A 189 -5.47 -15.17 -7.73
C SER A 189 -4.61 -15.33 -6.48
N LEU A 190 -5.20 -15.85 -5.41
CA LEU A 190 -4.48 -16.07 -4.15
C LEU A 190 -3.30 -17.04 -4.34
N ASP A 191 -3.50 -18.09 -5.15
CA ASP A 191 -2.50 -19.13 -5.42
C ASP A 191 -1.28 -18.60 -6.20
N ASN A 192 -1.45 -17.48 -6.91
CA ASN A 192 -0.35 -16.83 -7.65
C ASN A 192 0.26 -15.64 -6.90
N GLY A 193 -0.11 -15.43 -5.64
CA GLY A 193 0.47 -14.40 -4.79
C GLY A 193 -0.41 -13.19 -4.54
N GLY A 194 -1.68 -13.20 -4.97
CA GLY A 194 -2.66 -12.16 -4.65
C GLY A 194 -2.95 -12.06 -3.16
N HIS A 195 -3.59 -10.95 -2.75
CA HIS A 195 -4.04 -10.76 -1.37
C HIS A 195 -5.49 -11.22 -1.21
N LEU A 196 -5.90 -11.55 0.03
CA LEU A 196 -7.30 -11.92 0.34
C LEU A 196 -8.31 -10.89 -0.16
N THR A 197 -7.98 -9.60 -0.08
CA THR A 197 -8.85 -8.50 -0.54
C THR A 197 -8.86 -8.30 -2.05
N HIS A 198 -8.16 -9.13 -2.83
CA HIS A 198 -8.17 -9.09 -4.29
C HIS A 198 -9.20 -10.03 -4.93
N GLY A 199 -10.17 -10.52 -4.17
CA GLY A 199 -11.27 -11.34 -4.67
C GLY A 199 -11.41 -12.72 -4.02
N SER A 200 -10.67 -13.01 -2.94
CA SER A 200 -10.79 -14.29 -2.25
C SER A 200 -12.22 -14.52 -1.75
N PRO A 201 -12.81 -15.73 -1.95
CA PRO A 201 -14.17 -16.06 -1.46
C PRO A 201 -14.33 -15.94 0.07
N ALA A 202 -13.22 -16.05 0.81
CA ALA A 202 -13.23 -15.89 2.27
C ALA A 202 -13.33 -14.43 2.72
N ASN A 203 -13.10 -13.47 1.81
CA ASN A 203 -13.02 -12.05 2.08
C ASN A 203 -14.29 -11.31 1.58
N PHE A 204 -14.47 -10.03 2.03
CA PHE A 204 -15.55 -9.18 1.53
C PHE A 204 -15.54 -9.05 0.01
N SER A 205 -14.34 -8.97 -0.59
CA SER A 205 -14.18 -8.79 -2.02
C SER A 205 -14.76 -9.93 -2.84
N GLY A 206 -14.56 -11.18 -2.43
CA GLY A 206 -15.17 -12.34 -3.08
C GLY A 206 -16.64 -12.58 -2.72
N LYS A 207 -17.13 -11.98 -1.61
CA LYS A 207 -18.54 -12.13 -1.20
C LYS A 207 -19.46 -11.09 -1.82
N LEU A 208 -18.95 -9.89 -2.11
CA LEU A 208 -19.78 -8.77 -2.57
C LEU A 208 -19.69 -8.54 -4.08
N TYR A 209 -18.68 -9.05 -4.75
CA TYR A 209 -18.39 -8.78 -6.16
C TYR A 209 -18.27 -10.06 -6.98
N ASN A 210 -18.52 -9.94 -8.29
CA ASN A 210 -18.22 -11.00 -9.25
C ASN A 210 -16.74 -10.95 -9.57
N VAL A 211 -15.99 -11.97 -9.15
CA VAL A 211 -14.52 -11.96 -9.23
C VAL A 211 -14.03 -12.71 -10.47
N VAL A 212 -13.20 -12.07 -11.25
CA VAL A 212 -12.38 -12.67 -12.31
C VAL A 212 -10.93 -12.64 -11.86
N SER A 213 -10.27 -13.78 -11.81
CA SER A 213 -8.87 -13.85 -11.38
C SER A 213 -7.95 -13.95 -12.58
N TYR A 214 -6.86 -13.16 -12.56
CA TYR A 214 -5.72 -13.39 -13.43
C TYR A 214 -4.59 -14.08 -12.66
N GLY A 215 -3.68 -14.71 -13.39
CA GLY A 215 -2.58 -15.49 -12.80
C GLY A 215 -1.24 -15.19 -13.43
N VAL A 216 -0.35 -16.16 -13.29
CA VAL A 216 0.97 -16.18 -13.92
C VAL A 216 1.00 -17.26 -15.00
N ASP A 217 1.81 -17.06 -16.02
CA ASP A 217 2.16 -18.08 -16.98
C ASP A 217 2.94 -19.19 -16.27
N PRO A 218 2.56 -20.48 -16.42
CA PRO A 218 3.15 -21.57 -15.66
C PRO A 218 4.61 -21.91 -16.05
N GLU A 219 5.07 -21.47 -17.24
CA GLU A 219 6.44 -21.73 -17.68
C GLU A 219 7.39 -20.62 -17.22
N THR A 220 6.94 -19.37 -17.30
CA THR A 220 7.76 -18.18 -16.97
C THR A 220 7.61 -17.73 -15.52
N GLU A 221 6.53 -18.13 -14.85
CA GLU A 221 6.14 -17.68 -13.51
C GLU A 221 5.97 -16.14 -13.43
N THR A 222 5.67 -15.51 -14.56
CA THR A 222 5.37 -14.07 -14.65
C THR A 222 3.90 -13.83 -14.95
N ILE A 223 3.39 -12.65 -14.57
CA ILE A 223 1.99 -12.29 -14.89
C ILE A 223 1.78 -12.38 -16.40
N ASP A 224 0.76 -13.14 -16.81
CA ASP A 224 0.32 -13.22 -18.18
C ASP A 224 -0.59 -12.04 -18.52
N TYR A 225 0.00 -10.97 -19.06
CA TYR A 225 -0.73 -9.75 -19.40
C TYR A 225 -1.64 -9.93 -20.62
N ASP A 226 -1.36 -10.86 -21.50
CA ASP A 226 -2.18 -11.11 -22.68
C ASP A 226 -3.46 -11.87 -22.30
N GLU A 227 -3.34 -12.87 -21.41
CA GLU A 227 -4.51 -13.52 -20.84
C GLU A 227 -5.30 -12.55 -19.94
N MET A 228 -4.62 -11.71 -19.17
CA MET A 228 -5.27 -10.66 -18.37
C MET A 228 -6.08 -9.70 -19.25
N GLU A 229 -5.55 -9.28 -20.39
CA GLU A 229 -6.25 -8.42 -21.35
C GLU A 229 -7.47 -9.11 -21.95
N LYS A 230 -7.32 -10.38 -22.35
CA LYS A 230 -8.40 -11.21 -22.88
C LYS A 230 -9.54 -11.34 -21.85
N LEU A 231 -9.24 -11.71 -20.63
CA LEU A 231 -10.20 -11.79 -19.52
C LEU A 231 -10.88 -10.44 -19.26
N ALA A 232 -10.11 -9.34 -19.30
CA ALA A 232 -10.68 -8.01 -19.12
C ALA A 232 -11.68 -7.64 -20.24
N LYS A 233 -11.36 -7.99 -21.50
CA LYS A 233 -12.26 -7.77 -22.63
C LYS A 233 -13.51 -8.65 -22.58
N GLU A 234 -13.37 -9.88 -22.13
CA GLU A 234 -14.49 -10.83 -22.01
C GLU A 234 -15.45 -10.43 -20.88
N HIS A 235 -14.90 -10.15 -19.69
CA HIS A 235 -15.72 -9.97 -18.48
C HIS A 235 -16.02 -8.51 -18.13
N GLN A 236 -15.43 -7.53 -18.82
CA GLN A 236 -15.67 -6.10 -18.67
C GLN A 236 -15.67 -5.64 -17.20
N PRO A 237 -14.61 -5.92 -16.41
CA PRO A 237 -14.55 -5.53 -15.01
C PRO A 237 -14.63 -4.01 -14.88
N LYS A 238 -15.24 -3.52 -13.78
CA LYS A 238 -15.26 -2.10 -13.44
C LYS A 238 -14.06 -1.68 -12.63
N LEU A 239 -13.39 -2.64 -12.00
CA LEU A 239 -12.18 -2.42 -11.21
C LEU A 239 -11.18 -3.54 -11.51
N ILE A 240 -9.95 -3.16 -11.82
CA ILE A 240 -8.80 -4.06 -11.89
C ILE A 240 -7.88 -3.74 -10.72
N VAL A 241 -7.52 -4.78 -9.96
CA VAL A 241 -6.61 -4.67 -8.80
C VAL A 241 -5.27 -5.26 -9.18
N GLY A 242 -4.23 -4.41 -9.17
CA GLY A 242 -2.84 -4.81 -9.34
C GLY A 242 -2.11 -4.81 -8.01
N GLY A 243 -0.99 -5.49 -7.95
CA GLY A 243 -0.21 -5.69 -6.72
C GLY A 243 -0.38 -7.09 -6.16
N ALA A 244 0.51 -7.48 -5.27
CA ALA A 244 0.55 -8.82 -4.73
C ALA A 244 1.20 -8.87 -3.34
N SER A 245 0.90 -9.95 -2.59
CA SER A 245 1.53 -10.25 -1.31
C SER A 245 2.76 -11.15 -1.47
N ALA A 246 2.75 -12.06 -2.43
CA ALA A 246 3.76 -13.10 -2.57
C ALA A 246 4.21 -13.31 -4.04
N TYR A 247 4.28 -12.24 -4.82
CA TYR A 247 4.80 -12.25 -6.18
C TYR A 247 6.15 -11.52 -6.24
N PRO A 248 7.28 -12.21 -6.44
CA PRO A 248 8.63 -11.64 -6.28
C PRO A 248 9.20 -11.01 -7.56
N ARG A 249 8.40 -10.84 -8.59
CA ARG A 249 8.82 -10.26 -9.87
C ARG A 249 8.38 -8.81 -10.00
N ILE A 250 8.94 -8.09 -10.95
CA ILE A 250 8.51 -6.74 -11.30
C ILE A 250 7.13 -6.81 -11.95
N ILE A 251 6.20 -5.95 -11.50
CA ILE A 251 4.88 -5.81 -12.08
C ILE A 251 4.89 -4.64 -13.07
N ASP A 252 4.43 -4.88 -14.29
CA ASP A 252 4.25 -3.84 -15.31
C ASP A 252 2.92 -3.11 -15.10
N PHE A 253 2.97 -2.09 -14.25
CA PHE A 253 1.79 -1.26 -13.95
C PHE A 253 1.33 -0.43 -15.16
N GLU A 254 2.23 -0.12 -16.10
CA GLU A 254 1.87 0.60 -17.32
C GLU A 254 1.00 -0.28 -18.23
N ARG A 255 1.37 -1.55 -18.40
CA ARG A 255 0.56 -2.52 -19.15
C ARG A 255 -0.80 -2.76 -18.48
N MET A 256 -0.83 -2.89 -17.15
CA MET A 256 -2.10 -2.98 -16.41
C MET A 256 -2.98 -1.74 -16.61
N ALA A 257 -2.39 -0.55 -16.63
CA ALA A 257 -3.13 0.68 -16.88
C ALA A 257 -3.72 0.73 -18.30
N GLN A 258 -2.98 0.26 -19.30
CA GLN A 258 -3.48 0.16 -20.68
C GLN A 258 -4.70 -0.76 -20.74
N ILE A 259 -4.59 -1.98 -20.19
CA ILE A 259 -5.69 -2.96 -20.13
C ILE A 259 -6.93 -2.36 -19.43
N ALA A 260 -6.74 -1.75 -18.27
CA ALA A 260 -7.84 -1.13 -17.52
C ALA A 260 -8.51 -0.01 -18.33
N HIS A 261 -7.74 0.83 -19.01
CA HIS A 261 -8.26 1.92 -19.83
C HIS A 261 -9.02 1.42 -21.05
N GLU A 262 -8.57 0.34 -21.70
CA GLU A 262 -9.24 -0.24 -22.87
C GLU A 262 -10.66 -0.70 -22.55
N VAL A 263 -10.88 -1.29 -21.38
CA VAL A 263 -12.21 -1.75 -20.95
C VAL A 263 -12.96 -0.71 -20.08
N GLY A 264 -12.40 0.48 -19.89
CA GLY A 264 -13.03 1.55 -19.10
C GLY A 264 -13.08 1.28 -17.59
N ALA A 265 -12.25 0.37 -17.09
CA ALA A 265 -12.14 0.02 -15.69
C ALA A 265 -11.34 1.06 -14.88
N TYR A 266 -11.59 1.12 -13.58
CA TYR A 266 -10.63 1.71 -12.64
C TYR A 266 -9.44 0.78 -12.48
N LEU A 267 -8.24 1.34 -12.35
CA LEU A 267 -7.08 0.60 -11.88
C LEU A 267 -6.78 0.98 -10.43
N MET A 268 -6.73 -0.01 -9.54
CA MET A 268 -6.29 0.12 -8.15
C MET A 268 -4.99 -0.64 -7.98
N ILE A 269 -3.94 0.03 -7.53
CA ILE A 269 -2.68 -0.63 -7.19
C ILE A 269 -2.55 -0.75 -5.69
N ASP A 270 -2.56 -1.99 -5.20
CA ASP A 270 -2.21 -2.31 -3.83
C ASP A 270 -0.70 -2.48 -3.72
N MET A 271 -0.05 -1.46 -3.19
CA MET A 271 1.40 -1.44 -3.03
C MET A 271 1.85 -1.67 -1.58
N ALA A 272 1.02 -2.29 -0.74
CA ALA A 272 1.31 -2.48 0.68
C ALA A 272 2.69 -3.11 0.93
N HIS A 273 3.04 -4.15 0.17
CA HIS A 273 4.31 -4.85 0.32
C HIS A 273 5.51 -4.11 -0.27
N ILE A 274 5.31 -3.23 -1.23
CA ILE A 274 6.38 -2.51 -1.94
C ILE A 274 6.40 -1.01 -1.63
N ALA A 275 5.52 -0.51 -0.78
CA ALA A 275 5.36 0.92 -0.51
C ALA A 275 6.67 1.61 -0.09
N GLY A 276 7.47 0.96 0.75
CA GLY A 276 8.77 1.46 1.18
C GLY A 276 9.86 1.45 0.09
N LEU A 277 9.68 0.67 -0.97
CA LEU A 277 10.59 0.62 -2.13
C LEU A 277 10.19 1.64 -3.19
N VAL A 278 8.90 1.99 -3.25
CA VAL A 278 8.32 2.97 -4.18
C VAL A 278 8.57 4.40 -3.68
N ALA A 279 8.64 4.60 -2.36
CA ALA A 279 8.82 5.90 -1.71
C ALA A 279 10.18 6.57 -1.97
#